data_74b974203fa3750db91ec4a2253f3e78
#
_entry.id   74b974203fa3750db91ec4a2253f3e78
#
_cell.length_a   1.000
_cell.length_b   1.000
_cell.length_c   1.000
_cell.angle_alpha   90.00
_cell.angle_beta   90.00
_cell.angle_gamma   90.00
#
_symmetry.space_group_name_H-M   'P 1'
#
loop_
_entity.id
_entity.type
_entity.pdbx_description
1 polymer ?
#
loop_
_entity_poly.entity_id
_entity_poly.type
_entity_poly.pdbx_seq_one_letter_code
_entity_poly.pdbx_strand_id
1 'polypeptide(L)'
;MAVIFVMATTVAASAQDEPEYKLEIGAGTGLVSYVGDYNSNLLKGMKPWLVLMGKYRMDPRTALSLNIGTGKIKTKEFNHRITEADLRLEYNFWAYGTGNEYRGAKRFTPFITAGLGATFYGGPEKGATMNLPIGAGVKYKIGNRLNLTAEWAMRFTMSDKLDGSKDPLGIKSSGLFKNTDCYSALQIGLTYDLWEKCKTCYQE
;
A
#
# COMPACT_ATOMS: atom_id res chain seq x y z
N MET A 1 -9.96 21.10 -2.56
CA MET A 1 -11.23 20.50 -2.07
C MET A 1 -12.05 19.75 -3.15
N ALA A 2 -11.97 20.07 -4.42
CA ALA A 2 -12.78 19.41 -5.48
C ALA A 2 -12.38 17.94 -5.79
N VAL A 3 -11.12 17.56 -5.62
CA VAL A 3 -10.63 16.20 -5.97
C VAL A 3 -11.11 15.12 -5.01
N ILE A 4 -11.34 15.47 -3.73
CA ILE A 4 -11.84 14.51 -2.72
C ILE A 4 -13.32 14.18 -2.97
N PHE A 5 -14.09 15.10 -3.52
CA PHE A 5 -15.51 14.90 -3.78
C PHE A 5 -15.80 13.97 -4.97
N VAL A 6 -14.91 13.95 -5.97
CA VAL A 6 -15.05 13.06 -7.15
C VAL A 6 -14.79 11.60 -6.78
N MET A 7 -13.91 11.31 -5.82
CA MET A 7 -13.67 9.94 -5.37
C MET A 7 -14.84 9.36 -4.56
N ALA A 8 -15.60 10.18 -3.86
CA ALA A 8 -16.74 9.72 -3.05
C ALA A 8 -17.97 9.36 -3.89
N THR A 9 -18.15 9.95 -5.07
CA THR A 9 -19.32 9.69 -5.91
C THR A 9 -19.22 8.42 -6.75
N THR A 10 -18.01 7.92 -7.03
CA THR A 10 -17.81 6.68 -7.79
C THR A 10 -18.05 5.41 -6.96
N VAL A 11 -18.04 5.49 -5.63
CA VAL A 11 -18.31 4.35 -4.74
C VAL A 11 -19.80 3.94 -4.76
N ALA A 12 -20.70 4.86 -5.05
CA ALA A 12 -22.15 4.60 -5.02
C ALA A 12 -22.70 3.86 -6.25
N ALA A 13 -21.94 3.77 -7.36
CA ALA A 13 -22.41 3.15 -8.61
C ALA A 13 -22.08 1.66 -8.76
N SER A 14 -21.28 1.08 -7.85
CA SER A 14 -20.80 -0.30 -7.95
C SER A 14 -21.59 -1.30 -7.07
N ALA A 15 -22.74 -0.91 -6.54
CA ALA A 15 -23.49 -1.66 -5.51
C ALA A 15 -24.13 -2.98 -5.99
N GLN A 16 -23.91 -3.42 -7.22
CA GLN A 16 -24.60 -4.62 -7.75
C GLN A 16 -23.70 -5.86 -7.95
N ASP A 17 -22.38 -5.72 -7.95
CA ASP A 17 -21.47 -6.87 -8.08
C ASP A 17 -20.77 -7.18 -6.75
N GLU A 18 -21.22 -8.23 -6.09
CA GLU A 18 -20.57 -8.68 -4.86
C GLU A 18 -19.28 -9.46 -5.15
N PRO A 19 -18.23 -9.26 -4.34
CA PRO A 19 -16.97 -9.98 -4.52
C PRO A 19 -17.14 -11.47 -4.18
N GLU A 20 -16.45 -12.33 -4.93
CA GLU A 20 -16.46 -13.78 -4.73
C GLU A 20 -15.94 -14.19 -3.34
N TYR A 21 -14.96 -13.46 -2.82
CA TYR A 21 -14.36 -13.62 -1.50
C TYR A 21 -14.27 -12.27 -0.81
N LYS A 22 -14.64 -12.20 0.47
CA LYS A 22 -14.66 -10.93 1.21
C LYS A 22 -13.35 -10.60 1.91
N LEU A 23 -12.61 -11.60 2.38
CA LEU A 23 -11.38 -11.40 3.13
C LEU A 23 -10.20 -12.03 2.40
N GLU A 24 -9.09 -11.34 2.38
CA GLU A 24 -7.82 -11.77 1.82
C GLU A 24 -6.72 -11.51 2.85
N ILE A 25 -5.94 -12.53 3.21
CA ILE A 25 -4.82 -12.41 4.14
C ILE A 25 -3.55 -12.94 3.49
N GLY A 26 -2.41 -12.36 3.83
CA GLY A 26 -1.16 -12.85 3.29
C GLY A 26 0.07 -12.13 3.80
N ALA A 27 1.17 -12.46 3.18
CA ALA A 27 2.47 -11.89 3.49
C ALA A 27 3.25 -11.65 2.20
N GLY A 28 4.20 -10.74 2.29
CA GLY A 28 5.07 -10.40 1.18
C GLY A 28 6.47 -10.05 1.65
N THR A 29 7.35 -10.01 0.67
CA THR A 29 8.71 -9.52 0.83
C THR A 29 9.05 -8.54 -0.28
N GLY A 30 10.05 -7.74 -0.07
CA GLY A 30 10.44 -6.75 -1.05
C GLY A 30 11.68 -6.00 -0.65
N LEU A 31 11.81 -4.84 -1.24
CA LEU A 31 12.95 -3.95 -1.05
C LEU A 31 12.44 -2.55 -0.70
N VAL A 32 13.02 -1.93 0.31
CA VAL A 32 12.75 -0.56 0.72
C VAL A 32 13.98 0.30 0.49
N SER A 33 13.78 1.51 -0.03
CA SER A 33 14.82 2.52 -0.26
C SER A 33 14.38 3.87 0.27
N TYR A 34 15.28 4.57 0.94
CA TYR A 34 15.07 5.97 1.32
C TYR A 34 15.22 6.88 0.10
N VAL A 35 14.35 7.87 0.01
CA VAL A 35 14.33 8.90 -1.04
C VAL A 35 14.18 10.25 -0.35
N GLY A 36 15.22 11.04 -0.33
CA GLY A 36 15.27 12.33 0.35
C GLY A 36 16.59 13.03 0.11
N ASP A 37 16.96 13.97 0.96
CA ASP A 37 18.13 14.84 0.81
C ASP A 37 19.46 14.09 0.58
N TYR A 38 19.60 12.89 1.15
CA TYR A 38 20.80 12.06 1.04
C TYR A 38 20.79 11.03 -0.08
N ASN A 39 19.64 10.79 -0.73
CA ASN A 39 19.53 9.82 -1.82
C ASN A 39 18.38 10.18 -2.78
N SER A 40 18.75 10.70 -3.93
CA SER A 40 17.80 11.01 -5.02
C SER A 40 17.50 9.82 -5.94
N ASN A 41 18.15 8.66 -5.74
CA ASN A 41 17.96 7.48 -6.57
C ASN A 41 17.05 6.46 -5.88
N LEU A 42 15.87 6.21 -6.46
CA LEU A 42 14.85 5.26 -6.00
C LEU A 42 15.35 3.82 -5.78
N LEU A 43 16.39 3.41 -6.51
CA LEU A 43 16.89 2.04 -6.53
C LEU A 43 18.21 1.85 -5.78
N LYS A 44 18.81 2.91 -5.24
CA LYS A 44 20.10 2.85 -4.57
C LYS A 44 19.91 2.63 -3.07
N GLY A 45 20.67 1.67 -2.52
CA GLY A 45 20.63 1.40 -1.07
C GLY A 45 19.46 0.56 -0.60
N MET A 46 18.80 -0.17 -1.50
CA MET A 46 17.67 -1.05 -1.19
C MET A 46 18.00 -2.05 -0.11
N LYS A 47 17.08 -2.24 0.84
CA LYS A 47 17.16 -3.18 1.95
C LYS A 47 15.93 -4.08 1.98
N PRO A 48 16.06 -5.30 2.55
CA PRO A 48 14.94 -6.21 2.67
C PRO A 48 13.77 -5.59 3.43
N TRP A 49 12.57 -5.84 2.91
CA TRP A 49 11.29 -5.42 3.44
C TRP A 49 10.38 -6.63 3.60
N LEU A 50 9.70 -6.73 4.73
CA LEU A 50 8.69 -7.75 5.00
C LEU A 50 7.37 -7.07 5.29
N VAL A 51 6.28 -7.63 4.78
CA VAL A 51 4.93 -7.07 4.97
C VAL A 51 3.91 -8.19 5.22
N LEU A 52 3.02 -7.93 6.18
CA LEU A 52 1.78 -8.68 6.38
C LEU A 52 0.63 -7.87 5.80
N MET A 53 -0.29 -8.54 5.13
CA MET A 53 -1.41 -7.91 4.42
C MET A 53 -2.73 -8.55 4.82
N GLY A 54 -3.70 -7.72 5.17
CA GLY A 54 -5.09 -8.11 5.32
C GLY A 54 -5.95 -7.21 4.46
N LYS A 55 -6.81 -7.76 3.61
CA LYS A 55 -7.65 -6.97 2.70
C LYS A 55 -9.10 -7.38 2.85
N TYR A 56 -9.96 -6.40 2.97
CA TYR A 56 -11.41 -6.58 2.94
C TYR A 56 -11.94 -6.04 1.62
N ARG A 57 -12.52 -6.92 0.82
CA ARG A 57 -13.13 -6.56 -0.47
C ARG A 57 -14.53 -6.05 -0.25
N MET A 58 -14.78 -4.82 -0.63
CA MET A 58 -16.11 -4.22 -0.63
C MET A 58 -16.86 -4.61 -1.89
N ASP A 59 -16.18 -4.61 -3.03
CA ASP A 59 -16.68 -5.01 -4.34
C ASP A 59 -15.53 -5.61 -5.19
N PRO A 60 -15.80 -6.15 -6.40
CA PRO A 60 -14.75 -6.73 -7.26
C PRO A 60 -13.63 -5.76 -7.67
N ARG A 61 -13.85 -4.46 -7.54
CA ARG A 61 -12.89 -3.42 -7.92
C ARG A 61 -12.28 -2.69 -6.73
N THR A 62 -12.94 -2.71 -5.57
CA THR A 62 -12.52 -1.89 -4.44
C THR A 62 -12.27 -2.76 -3.21
N ALA A 63 -11.13 -2.57 -2.57
CA ALA A 63 -10.80 -3.24 -1.32
C ALA A 63 -10.16 -2.26 -0.33
N LEU A 64 -10.43 -2.48 0.95
CA LEU A 64 -9.72 -1.83 2.05
C LEU A 64 -8.60 -2.75 2.50
N SER A 65 -7.36 -2.28 2.48
CA SER A 65 -6.18 -3.06 2.86
C SER A 65 -5.51 -2.50 4.11
N LEU A 66 -5.26 -3.35 5.08
CA LEU A 66 -4.42 -3.11 6.24
C LEU A 66 -3.08 -3.81 5.99
N ASN A 67 -1.98 -3.04 6.07
CA ASN A 67 -0.65 -3.58 5.89
C ASN A 67 0.21 -3.24 7.10
N ILE A 68 1.02 -4.21 7.54
CA ILE A 68 2.01 -4.04 8.58
C ILE A 68 3.35 -4.46 7.99
N GLY A 69 4.26 -3.50 7.85
CA GLY A 69 5.55 -3.70 7.21
C GLY A 69 6.72 -3.44 8.15
N THR A 70 7.83 -4.12 7.93
CA THR A 70 9.08 -3.87 8.66
C THR A 70 10.29 -4.06 7.77
N GLY A 71 11.28 -3.21 7.96
CA GLY A 71 12.53 -3.27 7.23
C GLY A 71 13.62 -2.39 7.84
N LYS A 72 14.73 -2.28 7.14
CA LYS A 72 15.83 -1.40 7.51
C LYS A 72 16.04 -0.37 6.40
N ILE A 73 16.17 0.88 6.78
CA ILE A 73 16.64 1.93 5.87
C ILE A 73 18.08 2.23 6.21
N LYS A 74 18.95 2.20 5.20
CA LYS A 74 20.36 2.52 5.35
C LYS A 74 20.75 3.59 4.35
N THR A 75 21.36 4.65 4.87
CA THR A 75 22.07 5.68 4.11
C THR A 75 23.55 5.68 4.52
N LYS A 76 24.38 6.50 3.93
CA LYS A 76 25.78 6.59 4.32
C LYS A 76 25.96 7.00 5.79
N GLU A 77 25.02 7.74 6.33
CA GLU A 77 25.10 8.39 7.63
C GLU A 77 24.25 7.71 8.72
N PHE A 78 23.21 6.95 8.34
CA PHE A 78 22.35 6.27 9.31
C PHE A 78 21.86 4.89 8.86
N ASN A 79 21.52 4.06 9.85
CA ASN A 79 20.92 2.74 9.65
C ASN A 79 19.82 2.55 10.69
N HIS A 80 18.58 2.78 10.27
CA HIS A 80 17.42 2.69 11.14
C HIS A 80 16.49 1.55 10.74
N ARG A 81 15.93 0.88 11.74
CA ARG A 81 14.81 -0.04 11.55
C ARG A 81 13.53 0.79 11.49
N ILE A 82 12.72 0.53 10.49
CA ILE A 82 11.37 1.09 10.38
C ILE A 82 10.34 -0.03 10.50
N THR A 83 9.22 0.30 11.10
CA THR A 83 8.02 -0.52 11.12
C THR A 83 6.85 0.40 10.79
N GLU A 84 6.01 -0.01 9.88
CA GLU A 84 4.83 0.77 9.51
C GLU A 84 3.55 -0.03 9.69
N ALA A 85 2.47 0.68 9.94
CA ALA A 85 1.11 0.17 9.85
C ALA A 85 0.29 1.17 9.03
N ASP A 86 -0.35 0.71 7.98
CA ASP A 86 -1.14 1.57 7.10
C ASP A 86 -2.47 0.95 6.71
N LEU A 87 -3.44 1.82 6.49
CA LEU A 87 -4.76 1.52 5.97
C LEU A 87 -4.89 2.20 4.63
N ARG A 88 -5.12 1.41 3.56
CA ARG A 88 -5.19 1.89 2.18
C ARG A 88 -6.48 1.44 1.52
N LEU A 89 -7.00 2.30 0.67
CA LEU A 89 -7.99 1.93 -0.34
C LEU A 89 -7.24 1.40 -1.57
N GLU A 90 -7.61 0.20 -2.02
CA GLU A 90 -7.13 -0.43 -3.25
C GLU A 90 -8.24 -0.33 -4.30
N TYR A 91 -7.90 0.16 -5.50
CA TYR A 91 -8.79 0.21 -6.64
C TYR A 91 -8.23 -0.62 -7.79
N ASN A 92 -8.96 -1.68 -8.15
CA ASN A 92 -8.66 -2.56 -9.26
C ASN A 92 -9.28 -2.03 -10.56
N PHE A 93 -8.48 -1.87 -11.60
CA PHE A 93 -8.98 -1.34 -12.89
C PHE A 93 -9.96 -2.31 -13.57
N TRP A 94 -9.77 -3.62 -13.36
CA TRP A 94 -10.71 -4.64 -13.82
C TRP A 94 -11.33 -5.35 -12.63
N ALA A 95 -12.58 -5.82 -12.80
CA ALA A 95 -13.21 -6.67 -11.81
C ALA A 95 -12.36 -7.93 -11.57
N TYR A 96 -11.94 -8.13 -10.32
CA TYR A 96 -10.98 -9.17 -9.97
C TYR A 96 -11.66 -10.40 -9.38
N GLY A 97 -11.42 -11.58 -9.98
CA GLY A 97 -12.03 -12.82 -9.52
C GLY A 97 -11.52 -14.05 -10.27
N THR A 98 -12.12 -15.22 -10.01
CA THR A 98 -11.75 -16.51 -10.61
C THR A 98 -12.14 -16.66 -12.06
N GLY A 99 -12.83 -15.66 -12.63
CA GLY A 99 -13.11 -15.61 -14.05
C GLY A 99 -14.39 -16.33 -14.44
N ASN A 100 -15.51 -16.04 -13.79
CA ASN A 100 -16.79 -16.17 -14.43
C ASN A 100 -16.81 -15.11 -15.56
N GLU A 101 -16.37 -15.50 -16.75
CA GLU A 101 -16.18 -14.59 -17.90
C GLU A 101 -17.43 -13.80 -18.25
N TYR A 102 -18.63 -14.39 -18.04
CA TYR A 102 -19.92 -13.72 -18.26
C TYR A 102 -20.18 -12.54 -17.30
N ARG A 103 -19.44 -12.45 -16.15
CA ARG A 103 -19.47 -11.32 -15.22
C ARG A 103 -18.31 -10.35 -15.41
N GLY A 104 -17.47 -10.55 -16.43
CA GLY A 104 -16.31 -9.70 -16.71
C GLY A 104 -15.19 -9.77 -15.69
N ALA A 105 -15.22 -10.74 -14.75
CA ALA A 105 -14.17 -10.93 -13.79
C ALA A 105 -12.89 -11.47 -14.46
N LYS A 106 -11.75 -10.86 -14.15
CA LYS A 106 -10.45 -11.24 -14.68
C LYS A 106 -9.51 -11.74 -13.59
N ARG A 107 -8.68 -12.72 -13.92
CA ARG A 107 -7.64 -13.23 -13.02
C ARG A 107 -6.46 -12.26 -12.85
N PHE A 108 -6.32 -11.30 -13.74
CA PHE A 108 -5.29 -10.27 -13.72
C PHE A 108 -5.93 -8.91 -13.63
N THR A 109 -5.38 -8.05 -12.77
CA THR A 109 -5.77 -6.64 -12.72
C THR A 109 -4.60 -5.76 -12.29
N PRO A 110 -4.37 -4.65 -12.97
CA PRO A 110 -3.62 -3.55 -12.40
C PRO A 110 -4.45 -2.89 -11.30
N PHE A 111 -3.79 -2.32 -10.30
CA PHE A 111 -4.44 -1.60 -9.23
C PHE A 111 -3.62 -0.39 -8.78
N ILE A 112 -4.30 0.54 -8.15
CA ILE A 112 -3.69 1.65 -7.44
C ILE A 112 -4.11 1.61 -5.98
N THR A 113 -3.25 2.13 -5.10
CA THR A 113 -3.53 2.25 -3.67
C THR A 113 -3.24 3.65 -3.18
N ALA A 114 -4.05 4.12 -2.25
CA ALA A 114 -3.79 5.34 -1.50
C ALA A 114 -4.38 5.21 -0.10
N GLY A 115 -3.74 5.81 0.90
CA GLY A 115 -4.22 5.68 2.27
C GLY A 115 -3.48 6.52 3.28
N LEU A 116 -3.63 6.15 4.54
CA LEU A 116 -2.98 6.77 5.68
C LEU A 116 -2.29 5.71 6.52
N GLY A 117 -1.16 6.04 7.11
CA GLY A 117 -0.42 5.14 7.96
C GLY A 117 0.42 5.84 9.01
N ALA A 118 1.04 5.03 9.85
CA ALA A 118 2.01 5.44 10.82
C ALA A 118 3.31 4.68 10.61
N THR A 119 4.43 5.41 10.59
CA THR A 119 5.78 4.84 10.53
C THR A 119 6.47 5.05 11.86
N PHE A 120 6.93 3.96 12.46
CA PHE A 120 7.72 3.94 13.67
C PHE A 120 9.17 3.70 13.27
N TYR A 121 10.06 4.57 13.69
CA TYR A 121 11.48 4.46 13.42
C TYR A 121 12.28 4.34 14.70
N GLY A 122 13.28 3.46 14.65
CA GLY A 122 14.21 3.22 15.73
C GLY A 122 15.59 3.76 15.36
N GLY A 123 16.28 4.34 16.34
CA GLY A 123 17.62 4.90 16.20
C GLY A 123 17.98 5.66 17.45
N PRO A 124 18.97 6.56 17.43
CA PRO A 124 19.30 7.42 18.54
C PRO A 124 18.11 8.29 18.99
N GLU A 125 17.29 8.73 18.05
CA GLU A 125 16.01 9.38 18.30
C GLU A 125 14.87 8.47 17.80
N LYS A 126 14.28 7.69 18.71
CA LYS A 126 13.09 6.89 18.42
C LYS A 126 11.88 7.80 18.28
N GLY A 127 11.05 7.53 17.28
CA GLY A 127 9.85 8.33 17.05
C GLY A 127 8.80 7.62 16.20
N ALA A 128 7.70 8.32 16.03
CA ALA A 128 6.63 7.92 15.14
C ALA A 128 6.21 9.11 14.28
N THR A 129 5.85 8.86 13.05
CA THR A 129 5.32 9.85 12.12
C THR A 129 4.17 9.29 11.33
N MET A 130 3.24 10.15 10.95
CA MET A 130 2.21 9.78 9.98
C MET A 130 2.82 9.72 8.58
N ASN A 131 2.30 8.81 7.77
CA ASN A 131 2.66 8.72 6.36
C ASN A 131 1.42 8.65 5.46
N LEU A 132 1.61 9.05 4.22
CA LEU A 132 0.65 8.94 3.13
C LEU A 132 1.22 7.95 2.10
N PRO A 133 0.82 6.67 2.15
CA PRO A 133 1.22 5.69 1.16
C PRO A 133 0.40 5.88 -0.12
N ILE A 134 1.08 5.96 -1.25
CA ILE A 134 0.48 5.95 -2.60
C ILE A 134 1.24 4.92 -3.41
N GLY A 135 0.52 4.00 -4.05
CA GLY A 135 1.13 2.90 -4.78
C GLY A 135 0.37 2.50 -6.03
N ALA A 136 1.05 1.73 -6.85
CA ALA A 136 0.48 1.07 -8.00
C ALA A 136 1.07 -0.34 -8.11
N GLY A 137 0.30 -1.25 -8.64
CA GLY A 137 0.74 -2.63 -8.76
C GLY A 137 -0.10 -3.46 -9.70
N VAL A 138 0.22 -4.73 -9.72
CA VAL A 138 -0.53 -5.74 -10.47
C VAL A 138 -0.85 -6.92 -9.55
N LYS A 139 -1.99 -7.50 -9.77
CA LYS A 139 -2.49 -8.67 -9.03
C LYS A 139 -2.85 -9.76 -10.03
N TYR A 140 -2.45 -10.97 -9.72
CA TYR A 140 -2.75 -12.16 -10.51
C TYR A 140 -3.25 -13.30 -9.62
N LYS A 141 -4.36 -13.90 -10.02
CA LYS A 141 -4.97 -15.03 -9.32
C LYS A 141 -4.39 -16.35 -9.83
N ILE A 142 -3.47 -16.94 -9.08
CA ILE A 142 -2.79 -18.19 -9.43
C ILE A 142 -3.76 -19.37 -9.38
N GLY A 143 -4.57 -19.42 -8.36
CA GLY A 143 -5.57 -20.47 -8.13
C GLY A 143 -6.92 -19.87 -7.76
N ASN A 144 -7.82 -20.70 -7.26
CA ASN A 144 -9.15 -20.23 -6.86
C ASN A 144 -9.10 -19.27 -5.65
N ARG A 145 -8.13 -19.47 -4.75
CA ARG A 145 -7.99 -18.70 -3.51
C ARG A 145 -6.61 -18.06 -3.33
N LEU A 146 -5.65 -18.33 -4.21
CA LEU A 146 -4.29 -17.84 -4.09
C LEU A 146 -4.03 -16.71 -5.07
N ASN A 147 -3.58 -15.57 -4.55
CA ASN A 147 -3.28 -14.38 -5.31
C ASN A 147 -1.79 -14.02 -5.18
N LEU A 148 -1.19 -13.62 -6.28
CA LEU A 148 0.13 -13.02 -6.35
C LEU A 148 -0.04 -11.53 -6.58
N THR A 149 0.64 -10.70 -5.80
CA THR A 149 0.66 -9.25 -5.95
C THR A 149 2.08 -8.76 -6.12
N ALA A 150 2.27 -7.81 -7.02
CA ALA A 150 3.49 -7.01 -7.10
C ALA A 150 3.09 -5.53 -7.02
N GLU A 151 3.63 -4.82 -6.06
CA GLU A 151 3.28 -3.43 -5.77
C GLU A 151 4.54 -2.59 -5.60
N TRP A 152 4.52 -1.41 -6.15
CA TRP A 152 5.46 -0.35 -5.87
C TRP A 152 4.72 0.81 -5.22
N ALA A 153 5.14 1.21 -4.02
CA ALA A 153 4.50 2.27 -3.28
C ALA A 153 5.51 3.27 -2.72
N MET A 154 5.17 4.54 -2.81
CA MET A 154 5.87 5.64 -2.14
C MET A 154 5.12 6.04 -0.89
N ARG A 155 5.87 6.35 0.17
CA ARG A 155 5.35 6.81 1.44
C ARG A 155 5.91 8.20 1.71
N PHE A 156 5.01 9.15 1.78
CA PHE A 156 5.31 10.53 2.11
C PHE A 156 5.12 10.70 3.62
N THR A 157 6.20 10.91 4.36
CA THR A 157 6.10 11.10 5.82
C THR A 157 5.82 12.57 6.14
N MET A 158 5.04 12.82 7.18
CA MET A 158 4.74 14.19 7.62
C MET A 158 5.79 14.78 8.58
N SER A 159 6.94 14.11 8.75
CA SER A 159 7.99 14.53 9.68
C SER A 159 9.35 14.48 9.00
N ASP A 160 10.12 15.50 9.26
CA ASP A 160 11.51 15.72 8.84
C ASP A 160 12.55 15.00 9.75
N LYS A 161 12.08 14.08 10.59
CA LYS A 161 12.90 13.43 11.61
C LYS A 161 13.28 11.98 11.29
N LEU A 162 12.92 11.50 10.11
CA LEU A 162 13.19 10.13 9.70
C LEU A 162 14.70 9.89 9.54
N ASP A 163 15.43 10.94 9.17
CA ASP A 163 16.90 10.95 9.00
C ASP A 163 17.67 11.32 10.28
N GLY A 164 16.96 11.69 11.36
CA GLY A 164 17.57 12.06 12.64
C GLY A 164 18.19 13.46 12.66
N SER A 165 17.97 14.28 11.64
CA SER A 165 18.50 15.65 11.52
C SER A 165 17.36 16.64 11.30
N LYS A 166 17.31 17.67 12.11
CA LYS A 166 16.44 18.83 11.86
C LYS A 166 17.11 19.74 10.84
N ASP A 167 16.62 19.70 9.58
CA ASP A 167 16.96 20.65 8.52
C ASP A 167 18.48 20.89 8.34
N PRO A 168 19.23 19.89 7.78
CA PRO A 168 20.70 19.99 7.68
C PRO A 168 21.17 21.11 6.74
N LEU A 169 20.29 21.65 5.89
CA LEU A 169 20.63 22.68 4.93
C LEU A 169 20.00 24.05 5.21
N GLY A 170 19.15 24.18 6.25
CA GLY A 170 18.57 25.47 6.67
C GLY A 170 17.67 26.15 5.62
N ILE A 171 17.20 25.42 4.62
CA ILE A 171 16.38 25.97 3.54
C ILE A 171 14.92 25.98 3.98
N LYS A 172 14.48 27.08 4.57
CA LYS A 172 13.06 27.34 4.87
C LYS A 172 12.28 27.44 3.55
N SER A 173 11.66 26.37 3.12
CA SER A 173 10.75 26.41 1.99
C SER A 173 9.31 26.16 2.46
N SER A 174 8.45 27.13 2.20
CA SER A 174 7.02 27.08 2.48
C SER A 174 6.29 26.27 1.40
N GLY A 175 5.93 25.01 1.70
CA GLY A 175 5.13 24.15 0.83
C GLY A 175 4.80 22.85 1.55
N LEU A 176 3.57 22.33 1.37
CA LEU A 176 3.05 21.12 2.02
C LEU A 176 3.85 19.83 1.73
N PHE A 177 4.76 19.83 0.74
CA PHE A 177 5.55 18.69 0.28
C PHE A 177 7.06 18.99 0.14
N LYS A 178 7.54 20.08 0.71
CA LYS A 178 8.94 20.50 0.66
C LYS A 178 9.55 20.24 2.03
N ASN A 179 10.59 19.45 2.14
CA ASN A 179 11.22 18.90 3.34
C ASN A 179 10.47 17.71 3.95
N THR A 180 9.82 16.88 3.17
CA THR A 180 9.19 15.66 3.67
C THR A 180 10.05 14.47 3.27
N ASP A 181 10.50 13.70 4.26
CA ASP A 181 11.19 12.44 4.00
C ASP A 181 10.25 11.47 3.29
N CYS A 182 10.75 10.86 2.23
CA CYS A 182 10.03 9.85 1.48
C CYS A 182 10.79 8.53 1.52
N TYR A 183 10.08 7.43 1.46
CA TYR A 183 10.69 6.15 1.16
C TYR A 183 9.83 5.36 0.17
N SER A 184 10.52 4.56 -0.62
CA SER A 184 9.92 3.73 -1.66
C SER A 184 10.04 2.27 -1.25
N ALA A 185 8.99 1.48 -1.44
CA ALA A 185 9.06 0.05 -1.30
C ALA A 185 8.50 -0.63 -2.55
N LEU A 186 9.28 -1.57 -3.07
CA LEU A 186 8.87 -2.52 -4.09
C LEU A 186 8.65 -3.86 -3.41
N GLN A 187 7.46 -4.44 -3.50
CA GLN A 187 7.10 -5.65 -2.79
C GLN A 187 6.37 -6.65 -3.69
N ILE A 188 6.60 -7.93 -3.40
CA ILE A 188 5.87 -9.07 -3.98
C ILE A 188 5.26 -9.83 -2.81
N GLY A 189 3.98 -10.17 -2.93
CA GLY A 189 3.24 -10.85 -1.88
C GLY A 189 2.36 -11.96 -2.39
N LEU A 190 2.14 -12.94 -1.53
CA LEU A 190 1.16 -14.00 -1.71
C LEU A 190 0.04 -13.80 -0.69
N THR A 191 -1.19 -13.83 -1.17
CA THR A 191 -2.36 -13.68 -0.31
C THR A 191 -3.36 -14.80 -0.60
N TYR A 192 -4.11 -15.18 0.44
CA TYR A 192 -5.09 -16.25 0.39
C TYR A 192 -6.48 -15.70 0.68
N ASP A 193 -7.44 -16.05 -0.16
CA ASP A 193 -8.83 -15.63 -0.06
C ASP A 193 -9.61 -16.47 0.96
N LEU A 194 -10.25 -15.78 1.88
CA LEU A 194 -11.12 -16.33 2.91
C LEU A 194 -12.56 -15.81 2.71
N TRP A 195 -13.52 -16.47 3.38
CA TRP A 195 -14.94 -16.14 3.34
C TRP A 195 -15.52 -16.11 1.93
N GLU A 196 -15.60 -17.31 1.37
CA GLU A 196 -16.34 -17.52 0.12
C GLU A 196 -17.81 -17.17 0.33
N LYS A 197 -18.33 -16.32 -0.53
CA LYS A 197 -19.76 -16.03 -0.51
C LYS A 197 -20.54 -17.19 -1.14
N CYS A 198 -21.59 -17.60 -0.48
CA CYS A 198 -22.48 -18.64 -0.99
C CYS A 198 -23.11 -18.20 -2.33
N LYS A 199 -22.85 -18.95 -3.40
CA LYS A 199 -23.36 -18.63 -4.74
C LYS A 199 -24.88 -18.96 -4.90
N THR A 200 -25.44 -19.71 -3.97
CA THR A 200 -26.80 -20.25 -4.03
C THR A 200 -27.72 -19.82 -2.89
N CYS A 201 -27.22 -19.04 -1.93
CA CYS A 201 -28.07 -18.53 -0.86
C CYS A 201 -28.90 -17.36 -1.37
N TYR A 202 -30.15 -17.62 -1.74
CA TYR A 202 -31.19 -16.61 -1.85
C TYR A 202 -31.38 -16.03 -0.44
N GLN A 203 -31.13 -14.75 -0.26
CA GLN A 203 -31.61 -14.03 0.90
C GLN A 203 -33.06 -13.67 0.62
N GLU A 204 -33.98 -14.32 1.34
CA GLU A 204 -35.34 -13.83 1.51
C GLU A 204 -35.34 -12.50 2.26
#